data_8be4153efa316fa33e54fe9a78d4a169
#
_entry.id   8be4153efa316fa33e54fe9a78d4a169
#
_cell.length_a   1.000
_cell.length_b   1.000
_cell.length_c   1.000
_cell.angle_alpha   90.00
_cell.angle_beta   90.00
_cell.angle_gamma   90.00
#
_symmetry.space_group_name_H-M   'P 1'
#
loop_
_entity.id
_entity.type
_entity.pdbx_description
1 polymer ?
#
loop_
_entity_poly.entity_id
_entity_poly.type
_entity_poly.pdbx_seq_one_letter_code
_entity_poly.pdbx_strand_id
1 'polypeptide(L)'
;MGFAQCRGRAGEALAAAYYELLGCEVLARNLKLGGVEVDLLVSDRGTRVLVEVKLRGRSDFGGAALAVDRAKRERLLRAARALQAGAGAADARARRDARSGCAALRIDVVAIEPMDEGLRLRHYRGAVSE
;
A
#
# COMPACT_ATOMS: atom_id res chain seq x y z
N MET A 1 9.62 -6.82 -21.13
CA MET A 1 9.33 -6.68 -19.70
C MET A 1 10.52 -7.09 -18.87
N GLY A 2 10.96 -6.23 -18.02
CA GLY A 2 12.12 -6.47 -17.19
C GLY A 2 11.83 -7.39 -16.02
N PHE A 3 12.87 -8.04 -15.54
CA PHE A 3 12.85 -8.89 -14.37
C PHE A 3 12.29 -8.16 -13.14
N ALA A 4 12.56 -6.84 -13.03
CA ALA A 4 12.09 -6.01 -11.93
C ALA A 4 10.56 -5.90 -11.87
N GLN A 5 9.89 -5.83 -13.02
CA GLN A 5 8.43 -5.77 -13.07
C GLN A 5 7.77 -7.06 -12.59
N CYS A 6 8.35 -8.21 -12.94
CA CYS A 6 7.86 -9.50 -12.48
C CYS A 6 8.00 -9.63 -10.96
N ARG A 7 9.12 -9.16 -10.42
CA ARG A 7 9.35 -9.15 -8.98
C ARG A 7 8.36 -8.24 -8.25
N GLY A 8 8.08 -7.07 -8.82
CA GLY A 8 7.11 -6.12 -8.27
C GLY A 8 5.72 -6.72 -8.17
N ARG A 9 5.26 -7.36 -9.24
CA ARG A 9 3.94 -8.02 -9.26
C ARG A 9 3.85 -9.15 -8.26
N ALA A 10 4.91 -9.95 -8.14
CA ALA A 10 4.95 -11.03 -7.16
C ALA A 10 4.88 -10.48 -5.73
N GLY A 11 5.59 -9.40 -5.46
CA GLY A 11 5.55 -8.74 -4.16
C GLY A 11 4.16 -8.19 -3.82
N GLU A 12 3.51 -7.57 -4.78
CA GLU A 12 2.14 -7.07 -4.60
C GLU A 12 1.17 -8.21 -4.35
N ALA A 13 1.31 -9.32 -5.05
CA ALA A 13 0.46 -10.50 -4.85
C ALA A 13 0.65 -11.10 -3.45
N LEU A 14 1.88 -11.16 -2.98
CA LEU A 14 2.18 -11.64 -1.62
C LEU A 14 1.58 -10.71 -0.56
N ALA A 15 1.71 -9.40 -0.74
CA ALA A 15 1.14 -8.44 0.18
C ALA A 15 -0.39 -8.53 0.19
N ALA A 16 -1.02 -8.67 -0.96
CA ALA A 16 -2.47 -8.84 -1.07
C ALA A 16 -2.92 -10.10 -0.31
N ALA A 17 -2.27 -11.22 -0.53
CA ALA A 17 -2.58 -12.46 0.17
C ALA A 17 -2.41 -12.33 1.69
N TYR A 18 -1.37 -11.62 2.12
CA TYR A 18 -1.13 -11.34 3.52
C TYR A 18 -2.31 -10.58 4.15
N TYR A 19 -2.79 -9.50 3.51
CA TYR A 19 -3.93 -8.76 4.02
C TYR A 19 -5.20 -9.61 4.04
N GLU A 20 -5.42 -10.44 3.04
CA GLU A 20 -6.56 -11.35 3.01
C GLU A 20 -6.51 -12.34 4.19
N LEU A 21 -5.32 -12.85 4.51
CA LEU A 21 -5.13 -13.72 5.68
C LEU A 21 -5.45 -13.01 7.00
N LEU A 22 -5.26 -11.70 7.06
CA LEU A 22 -5.63 -10.90 8.23
C LEU A 22 -7.13 -10.60 8.29
N GLY A 23 -7.90 -11.03 7.30
CA GLY A 23 -9.32 -10.76 7.25
C GLY A 23 -9.69 -9.45 6.57
N CYS A 24 -8.74 -8.82 5.90
CA CYS A 24 -8.98 -7.59 5.15
C CYS A 24 -9.48 -7.90 3.74
N GLU A 25 -10.12 -6.92 3.13
CA GLU A 25 -10.56 -7.02 1.74
C GLU A 25 -9.64 -6.18 0.84
N VAL A 26 -9.09 -6.77 -0.20
CA VAL A 26 -8.29 -6.04 -1.18
C VAL A 26 -9.25 -5.40 -2.20
N LEU A 27 -9.29 -4.08 -2.22
CA LEU A 27 -10.22 -3.32 -3.05
C LEU A 27 -9.66 -3.03 -4.43
N ALA A 28 -8.38 -2.76 -4.53
CA ALA A 28 -7.74 -2.44 -5.81
C ALA A 28 -6.24 -2.72 -5.75
N ARG A 29 -5.65 -2.92 -6.92
CA ARG A 29 -4.21 -3.09 -7.12
C ARG A 29 -3.75 -2.10 -8.18
N ASN A 30 -2.55 -1.56 -8.00
CA ASN A 30 -1.93 -0.63 -8.96
C ASN A 30 -2.87 0.53 -9.31
N LEU A 31 -3.35 1.19 -8.27
CA LEU A 31 -4.34 2.25 -8.40
C LEU A 31 -3.65 3.61 -8.51
N LYS A 32 -4.08 4.43 -9.48
CA LYS A 32 -3.63 5.83 -9.56
C LYS A 32 -4.56 6.74 -8.79
N LEU A 33 -4.00 7.50 -7.88
CA LEU A 33 -4.71 8.46 -7.04
C LEU A 33 -3.95 9.79 -7.07
N GLY A 34 -4.58 10.82 -7.59
CA GLY A 34 -3.95 12.14 -7.70
C GLY A 34 -2.64 12.12 -8.47
N GLY A 35 -2.53 11.30 -9.51
CA GLY A 35 -1.31 11.13 -10.28
C GLY A 35 -0.27 10.23 -9.64
N VAL A 36 -0.55 9.69 -8.47
CA VAL A 36 0.37 8.80 -7.74
C VAL A 36 -0.10 7.36 -7.88
N GLU A 37 0.82 6.47 -8.23
CA GLU A 37 0.55 5.05 -8.28
C GLU A 37 0.70 4.44 -6.88
N VAL A 38 -0.35 3.73 -6.43
CA VAL A 38 -0.39 3.05 -5.14
C VAL A 38 -0.51 1.56 -5.39
N ASP A 39 0.29 0.77 -4.70
CA ASP A 39 0.38 -0.67 -4.95
C ASP A 39 -0.90 -1.42 -4.61
N LEU A 40 -1.49 -1.14 -3.45
CA LEU A 40 -2.73 -1.76 -3.02
C LEU A 40 -3.63 -0.76 -2.29
N LEU A 41 -4.93 -0.95 -2.44
CA LEU A 41 -5.95 -0.34 -1.59
C LEU A 41 -6.69 -1.47 -0.90
N VAL A 42 -6.76 -1.42 0.42
CA VAL A 42 -7.31 -2.48 1.25
C VAL A 42 -8.34 -1.89 2.20
N SER A 43 -9.36 -2.65 2.54
CA SER A 43 -10.31 -2.32 3.59
C SER A 43 -10.05 -3.20 4.81
N ASP A 44 -9.77 -2.57 5.94
CA ASP A 44 -9.54 -3.24 7.21
C ASP A 44 -10.62 -2.79 8.18
N ARG A 45 -11.70 -3.56 8.28
CA ARG A 45 -12.83 -3.29 9.20
C ARG A 45 -13.38 -1.87 9.05
N GLY A 46 -13.56 -1.44 7.81
CA GLY A 46 -14.06 -0.10 7.51
C GLY A 46 -12.99 0.98 7.37
N THR A 47 -11.76 0.70 7.79
CA THR A 47 -10.63 1.60 7.56
C THR A 47 -10.05 1.32 6.17
N ARG A 48 -9.86 2.36 5.38
CA ARG A 48 -9.16 2.22 4.10
C ARG A 48 -7.67 2.29 4.33
N VAL A 49 -6.95 1.40 3.69
CA VAL A 49 -5.51 1.29 3.85
C VAL A 49 -4.86 1.42 2.48
N LEU A 50 -4.06 2.47 2.31
CA LEU A 50 -3.17 2.57 1.16
C LEU A 50 -1.88 1.83 1.53
N VAL A 51 -1.45 0.93 0.66
CA VAL A 51 -0.32 0.07 0.95
C VAL A 51 0.80 0.31 -0.05
N GLU A 52 1.96 0.61 0.46
CA GLU A 52 3.21 0.65 -0.30
C GLU A 52 3.95 -0.64 -0.07
N VAL A 53 4.23 -1.37 -1.15
CA VAL A 53 4.97 -2.63 -1.09
C VAL A 53 6.42 -2.37 -1.49
N LYS A 54 7.34 -2.75 -0.62
CA LYS A 54 8.77 -2.60 -0.85
C LYS A 54 9.45 -3.95 -0.93
N LEU A 55 10.13 -4.20 -2.04
CA LEU A 55 10.98 -5.37 -2.19
C LEU A 55 12.39 -4.99 -1.78
N ARG A 56 12.97 -5.75 -0.87
CA ARG A 56 14.33 -5.53 -0.39
C ARG A 56 15.27 -6.56 -0.98
N GLY A 57 16.46 -6.10 -1.41
CA GLY A 57 17.53 -6.99 -1.75
C GLY A 57 18.32 -7.41 -0.51
N ARG A 58 19.17 -8.44 -0.63
CA ARG A 58 20.02 -8.89 0.48
C ARG A 58 21.00 -7.85 0.97
N SER A 59 21.33 -6.86 0.14
CA SER A 59 22.22 -5.77 0.48
C SER A 59 21.57 -4.65 1.28
N ASP A 60 20.25 -4.65 1.37
CA ASP A 60 19.50 -3.59 2.03
C ASP A 60 19.32 -3.91 3.52
N PHE A 61 20.39 -3.84 4.27
CA PHE A 61 20.37 -4.10 5.70
C PHE A 61 20.13 -2.82 6.49
N GLY A 62 19.22 -2.90 7.46
CA GLY A 62 19.03 -1.90 8.48
C GLY A 62 17.82 -1.00 8.28
N GLY A 63 17.58 -0.18 9.29
CA GLY A 63 16.37 0.63 9.40
C GLY A 63 16.26 1.75 8.37
N ALA A 64 17.36 2.21 7.82
CA ALA A 64 17.36 3.26 6.81
C ALA A 64 16.58 2.83 5.55
N ALA A 65 16.57 1.54 5.27
CA ALA A 65 15.86 0.98 4.15
C ALA A 65 14.33 1.06 4.35
N LEU A 66 13.87 1.20 5.58
CA LEU A 66 12.47 1.27 5.94
C LEU A 66 11.97 2.72 6.04
N ALA A 67 12.89 3.67 6.05
CA ALA A 67 12.53 5.07 6.06
C ALA A 67 11.85 5.42 4.73
N VAL A 68 10.60 5.84 4.82
CA VAL A 68 9.91 6.45 3.70
C VAL A 68 10.51 7.83 3.57
N ASP A 69 11.23 8.11 2.48
CA ASP A 69 11.83 9.42 2.29
C ASP A 69 10.75 10.48 2.16
N ARG A 70 11.16 11.75 2.28
CA ARG A 70 10.23 12.88 2.30
C ARG A 70 9.39 12.95 1.03
N ALA A 71 10.00 12.76 -0.12
CA ALA A 71 9.31 12.83 -1.41
C ALA A 71 8.24 11.72 -1.52
N LYS A 72 8.58 10.52 -1.10
CA LYS A 72 7.67 9.38 -1.11
C LYS A 72 6.50 9.59 -0.14
N ARG A 73 6.80 10.12 1.03
CA ARG A 73 5.79 10.45 2.03
C ARG A 73 4.80 11.48 1.48
N GLU A 74 5.28 12.53 0.85
CA GLU A 74 4.42 13.56 0.25
C GLU A 74 3.54 12.97 -0.86
N ARG A 75 4.09 12.07 -1.67
CA ARG A 75 3.33 11.40 -2.71
C ARG A 75 2.22 10.54 -2.13
N LEU A 76 2.52 9.76 -1.10
CA LEU A 76 1.52 8.92 -0.44
C LEU A 76 0.42 9.75 0.22
N LEU A 77 0.78 10.85 0.86
CA LEU A 77 -0.20 11.77 1.43
C LEU A 77 -1.07 12.41 0.35
N ARG A 78 -0.49 12.73 -0.80
CA ARG A 78 -1.26 13.24 -1.94
C ARG A 78 -2.28 12.19 -2.43
N ALA A 79 -1.86 10.94 -2.54
CA ALA A 79 -2.75 9.84 -2.90
C ALA A 79 -3.88 9.70 -1.89
N ALA A 80 -3.57 9.79 -0.60
CA ALA A 80 -4.55 9.71 0.47
C ALA A 80 -5.60 10.83 0.37
N ARG A 81 -5.16 12.05 0.13
CA ARG A 81 -6.08 13.19 -0.04
C ARG A 81 -6.97 13.00 -1.27
N ALA A 82 -6.41 12.50 -2.36
CA ALA A 82 -7.18 12.23 -3.58
C ALA A 82 -8.25 11.17 -3.32
N LEU A 83 -7.91 10.12 -2.58
CA LEU A 83 -8.86 9.07 -2.21
C LEU A 83 -9.97 9.65 -1.34
N GLN A 84 -9.64 10.47 -0.35
CA GLN A 84 -10.63 11.12 0.52
C GLN A 84 -11.57 12.03 -0.26
N ALA A 85 -11.10 12.63 -1.34
CA ALA A 85 -11.91 13.45 -2.23
C ALA A 85 -12.76 12.64 -3.22
N GLY A 86 -12.68 11.30 -3.18
CA GLY A 86 -13.43 10.42 -4.05
C GLY A 86 -12.75 10.06 -5.35
N ALA A 87 -11.50 10.48 -5.55
CA ALA A 87 -10.74 10.10 -6.74
C ALA A 87 -10.48 8.59 -6.77
N GLY A 88 -10.37 8.02 -7.95
CA GLY A 88 -10.08 6.61 -8.12
C GLY A 88 -11.23 5.68 -7.79
N ALA A 89 -12.38 6.21 -7.38
CA ALA A 89 -13.55 5.40 -7.10
C ALA A 89 -14.22 5.00 -8.42
N ALA A 90 -14.17 3.73 -8.74
CA ALA A 90 -14.74 3.20 -9.96
C ALA A 90 -16.25 3.03 -9.88
N ASP A 91 -16.81 2.98 -8.69
CA ASP A 91 -18.23 2.81 -8.48
C ASP A 91 -18.82 3.86 -7.52
N ALA A 92 -20.14 4.01 -7.58
CA ALA A 92 -20.86 5.00 -6.78
C ALA A 92 -20.82 4.70 -5.28
N ARG A 93 -20.68 3.43 -4.91
CA ARG A 93 -20.60 3.01 -3.52
C ARG A 93 -19.28 3.49 -2.90
N ALA A 94 -18.16 3.24 -3.58
CA ALA A 94 -16.87 3.69 -3.12
C ALA A 94 -16.79 5.21 -3.00
N ARG A 95 -17.43 5.93 -3.94
CA ARG A 95 -17.51 7.39 -3.87
C ARG A 95 -18.31 7.88 -2.68
N ARG A 96 -19.43 7.23 -2.38
CA ARG A 96 -20.27 7.58 -1.23
C ARG A 96 -19.52 7.36 0.07
N ASP A 97 -18.82 6.23 0.18
CA ASP A 97 -18.02 5.93 1.37
C ASP A 97 -16.91 6.96 1.56
N ALA A 98 -16.28 7.39 0.48
CA ALA A 98 -15.26 8.44 0.54
C ALA A 98 -15.84 9.78 1.00
N ARG A 99 -17.02 10.14 0.51
CA ARG A 99 -17.66 11.44 0.81
C ARG A 99 -18.29 11.49 2.18
N SER A 100 -18.70 10.36 2.73
CA SER A 100 -19.38 10.35 4.03
C SER A 100 -18.48 10.74 5.19
N GLY A 101 -17.17 10.87 4.95
CA GLY A 101 -16.21 11.22 5.99
C GLY A 101 -16.07 10.17 7.08
N CYS A 102 -16.77 9.04 6.92
CA CYS A 102 -16.81 7.98 7.92
C CYS A 102 -15.68 6.97 7.75
N ALA A 103 -14.98 6.98 6.61
CA ALA A 103 -13.90 6.05 6.37
C ALA A 103 -12.60 6.61 6.93
N ALA A 104 -12.13 6.01 7.99
CA ALA A 104 -10.77 6.27 8.44
C ALA A 104 -9.79 5.83 7.35
N LEU A 105 -8.67 6.50 7.28
CA LEU A 105 -7.64 6.21 6.28
C LEU A 105 -6.31 5.99 6.98
N ARG A 106 -5.61 4.98 6.53
CA ARG A 106 -4.29 4.62 7.06
C ARG A 106 -3.36 4.35 5.88
N ILE A 107 -2.09 4.65 6.05
CA ILE A 107 -1.06 4.33 5.05
C ILE A 107 -0.11 3.33 5.68
N ASP A 108 -0.02 2.15 5.09
CA ASP A 108 0.84 1.07 5.56
C ASP A 108 2.00 0.86 4.59
N VAL A 109 3.10 0.36 5.10
CA VAL A 109 4.23 -0.12 4.31
C VAL A 109 4.41 -1.60 4.59
N VAL A 110 4.53 -2.39 3.53
CA VAL A 110 4.83 -3.81 3.64
C VAL A 110 6.17 -4.05 2.93
N ALA A 111 7.15 -4.48 3.70
CA ALA A 111 8.48 -4.80 3.18
C ALA A 111 8.63 -6.30 3.05
N ILE A 112 9.09 -6.75 1.88
CA ILE A 112 9.31 -8.17 1.59
C ILE A 112 10.79 -8.36 1.32
N GLU A 113 11.43 -9.23 2.09
CA GLU A 113 12.87 -9.47 2.04
C GLU A 113 13.16 -10.94 1.75
N PRO A 114 14.08 -11.25 0.83
CA PRO A 114 14.55 -12.63 0.67
C PRO A 114 15.40 -13.02 1.87
N MET A 115 15.17 -14.22 2.35
CA MET A 115 15.95 -14.84 3.43
C MET A 115 16.54 -16.14 2.88
N ASP A 116 17.46 -16.77 3.64
CA ASP A 116 18.07 -18.03 3.21
C ASP A 116 17.05 -19.14 3.04
N GLU A 117 15.99 -19.15 3.84
CA GLU A 117 14.94 -20.17 3.81
C GLU A 117 13.56 -19.60 3.49
N GLY A 118 13.48 -18.66 2.55
CA GLY A 118 12.20 -18.12 2.13
C GLY A 118 12.16 -16.61 2.11
N LEU A 119 11.01 -16.06 2.46
CA LEU A 119 10.77 -14.63 2.44
C LEU A 119 10.33 -14.15 3.82
N ARG A 120 10.77 -12.95 4.18
CA ARG A 120 10.28 -12.25 5.37
C ARG A 120 9.39 -11.12 4.93
N LEU A 121 8.20 -11.06 5.51
CA LEU A 121 7.31 -9.93 5.33
C LEU A 121 7.26 -9.13 6.62
N ARG A 122 7.46 -7.82 6.52
CA ARG A 122 7.31 -6.90 7.64
C ARG A 122 6.21 -5.90 7.32
N HIS A 123 5.29 -5.75 8.26
CA HIS A 123 4.14 -4.87 8.12
C HIS A 123 4.27 -3.68 9.06
N TYR A 124 4.29 -2.49 8.50
CA TYR A 124 4.36 -1.23 9.25
C TYR A 124 3.03 -0.51 9.12
N ARG A 125 2.16 -0.71 10.10
CA ARG A 125 0.83 -0.11 10.12
C ARG A 125 0.94 1.38 10.43
N GLY A 126 0.22 2.19 9.65
CA GLY A 126 0.23 3.63 9.85
C GLY A 126 1.60 4.26 9.72
N ALA A 127 2.42 3.74 8.80
CA ALA A 127 3.81 4.15 8.64
C ALA A 127 3.98 5.60 8.19
N VAL A 128 2.93 6.19 7.60
CA VAL A 128 2.93 7.58 7.14
C VAL A 128 1.72 8.28 7.72
N SER A 129 1.96 9.43 8.36
CA SER A 129 0.90 10.27 8.90
C SER A 129 1.20 11.74 8.62
N GLU A 130 0.19 12.56 8.66
CA GLU A 130 0.36 14.00 8.54
C GLU A 130 1.08 14.60 9.73
#